data_78e7b35c21ade48fc9a50cc14e75dd99
#
_entry.id   78e7b35c21ade48fc9a50cc14e75dd99
#
_cell.length_a   1.000
_cell.length_b   1.000
_cell.length_c   1.000
_cell.angle_alpha   90.00
_cell.angle_beta   90.00
_cell.angle_gamma   90.00
#
_symmetry.space_group_name_H-M   'P 1'
#
loop_
_entity.id
_entity.type
_entity.pdbx_description
1 polymer ?
#
loop_
_entity_poly.entity_id
_entity_poly.type
_entity_poly.pdbx_seq_one_letter_code
_entity_poly.pdbx_strand_id
1 'polypeptide(L)'
;DFNGKSIIVSSLYLMEDDSLLIGSTIIDAQENGSVVTFSNGEDSGSVLQGFTLQNGTGNDEDPDDNGSYYTYGGGIYCEDSDPTIRDCIIRDNVANEGGGGGIFCYESSPIFYGCMITGNETDDVGGGLYARAASSPTFYDCVFYDNIAEFGGGCYMRNESSPVMENVIFNENTANNSGGGITLKDDADLVANGLYITNNEADGLGGGFYVNNANPQLAFALIADNISSSGAGVYIRNSSVAEFTNVTISNNSAGLYGNGIYMRDGVEVSLLNTVAWGNG
;
A
#
# COMPACT_ATOMS: atom_id res chain seq x y z
N ASP A 1 14.22 -14.87 -8.06
CA ASP A 1 13.70 -14.75 -9.42
C ASP A 1 13.11 -16.06 -9.90
N PHE A 2 11.90 -16.03 -10.46
CA PHE A 2 11.18 -17.20 -11.00
C PHE A 2 11.55 -17.46 -12.48
N ASN A 3 12.21 -16.52 -13.16
CA ASN A 3 12.60 -16.61 -14.57
C ASN A 3 11.40 -16.96 -15.50
N GLY A 4 10.27 -16.31 -15.33
CA GLY A 4 9.06 -16.53 -16.11
C GLY A 4 8.39 -17.89 -15.93
N LYS A 5 8.66 -18.59 -14.82
CA LYS A 5 8.12 -19.95 -14.59
C LYS A 5 6.92 -19.93 -13.66
N SER A 6 5.83 -20.53 -14.07
CA SER A 6 4.67 -20.83 -13.23
C SER A 6 4.99 -22.00 -12.27
N ILE A 7 5.62 -21.69 -11.13
CA ILE A 7 5.98 -22.65 -10.08
C ILE A 7 5.57 -22.13 -8.70
N ILE A 8 5.38 -23.04 -7.76
CA ILE A 8 5.13 -22.72 -6.37
C ILE A 8 6.43 -22.86 -5.58
N VAL A 9 6.88 -21.78 -4.96
CA VAL A 9 7.97 -21.76 -3.99
C VAL A 9 7.36 -21.55 -2.61
N SER A 10 7.41 -22.56 -1.75
CA SER A 10 6.79 -22.52 -0.43
C SER A 10 7.75 -22.95 0.67
N SER A 11 7.61 -22.34 1.85
CA SER A 11 8.22 -22.86 3.08
C SER A 11 7.52 -24.13 3.57
N LEU A 12 8.06 -24.74 4.61
CA LEU A 12 7.46 -25.93 5.24
C LEU A 12 6.12 -25.62 5.93
N TYR A 13 5.79 -24.35 6.14
CA TYR A 13 4.49 -23.89 6.65
C TYR A 13 3.31 -24.60 5.95
N LEU A 14 3.36 -24.72 4.63
CA LEU A 14 2.30 -25.35 3.84
C LEU A 14 2.10 -26.85 4.18
N MET A 15 3.13 -27.53 4.65
CA MET A 15 3.07 -28.98 4.95
C MET A 15 2.71 -29.27 6.40
N GLU A 16 3.08 -28.37 7.31
CA GLU A 16 2.95 -28.56 8.76
C GLU A 16 1.78 -27.78 9.35
N ASP A 17 1.13 -26.89 8.56
CA ASP A 17 0.03 -25.99 8.97
C ASP A 17 0.38 -25.18 10.24
N ASP A 18 1.65 -24.78 10.35
CA ASP A 18 2.19 -24.01 11.48
C ASP A 18 2.63 -22.62 11.03
N SER A 19 1.80 -21.61 11.31
CA SER A 19 2.07 -20.21 10.95
C SER A 19 3.33 -19.63 11.61
N LEU A 20 3.85 -20.24 12.70
CA LEU A 20 5.11 -19.82 13.31
C LEU A 20 6.31 -20.04 12.37
N LEU A 21 6.19 -20.96 11.43
CA LEU A 21 7.24 -21.24 10.44
C LEU A 21 7.42 -20.05 9.47
N ILE A 22 6.39 -19.26 9.21
CA ILE A 22 6.48 -18.07 8.35
C ILE A 22 7.52 -17.09 8.91
N GLY A 23 7.43 -16.80 10.21
CA GLY A 23 8.35 -15.90 10.91
C GLY A 23 9.79 -16.41 11.02
N SER A 24 9.99 -17.72 10.90
CA SER A 24 11.30 -18.38 11.03
C SER A 24 11.93 -18.82 9.71
N THR A 25 11.16 -18.80 8.61
CA THR A 25 11.67 -19.11 7.26
C THR A 25 11.93 -17.83 6.50
N ILE A 26 13.14 -17.32 6.62
CA ILE A 26 13.52 -15.98 6.19
C ILE A 26 14.31 -16.02 4.88
N ILE A 27 13.92 -15.19 3.94
CA ILE A 27 14.74 -14.79 2.79
C ILE A 27 15.27 -13.39 3.11
N ASP A 28 16.57 -13.28 3.32
CA ASP A 28 17.27 -12.07 3.74
C ASP A 28 18.16 -11.58 2.60
N ALA A 29 17.88 -10.38 2.08
CA ALA A 29 18.66 -9.81 1.00
C ALA A 29 20.03 -9.28 1.47
N GLN A 30 20.24 -9.11 2.78
CA GLN A 30 21.52 -8.60 3.35
C GLN A 30 21.90 -7.23 2.75
N GLU A 31 20.94 -6.34 2.62
CA GLU A 31 21.08 -5.00 2.04
C GLU A 31 21.60 -5.01 0.58
N ASN A 32 21.19 -5.99 -0.21
CA ASN A 32 21.63 -6.12 -1.61
C ASN A 32 20.46 -6.36 -2.57
N GLY A 33 19.88 -5.26 -3.07
CA GLY A 33 18.75 -5.29 -4.01
C GLY A 33 17.44 -5.68 -3.38
N SER A 34 16.44 -5.97 -4.19
CA SER A 34 15.15 -6.49 -3.76
C SER A 34 15.27 -7.93 -3.24
N VAL A 35 14.52 -8.28 -2.18
CA VAL A 35 14.52 -9.65 -1.66
C VAL A 35 14.02 -10.63 -2.72
N VAL A 36 12.95 -10.24 -3.45
CA VAL A 36 12.39 -11.02 -4.55
C VAL A 36 12.08 -10.10 -5.73
N THR A 37 12.44 -10.55 -6.94
CA THR A 37 12.14 -9.85 -8.19
C THR A 37 11.28 -10.72 -9.09
N PHE A 38 10.21 -10.14 -9.64
CA PHE A 38 9.37 -10.66 -10.70
C PHE A 38 9.42 -9.68 -11.86
N SER A 39 10.10 -10.04 -12.95
CA SER A 39 10.31 -9.15 -14.11
C SER A 39 10.50 -9.94 -15.43
N ASN A 40 9.99 -11.15 -15.47
CA ASN A 40 10.13 -12.04 -16.61
C ASN A 40 8.77 -12.58 -17.11
N GLY A 41 7.69 -11.80 -16.93
CA GLY A 41 6.34 -12.19 -17.33
C GLY A 41 5.76 -13.29 -16.46
N GLU A 42 6.08 -13.30 -15.17
CA GLU A 42 5.47 -14.23 -14.21
C GLU A 42 3.97 -14.02 -14.15
N ASP A 43 3.21 -15.10 -14.27
CA ASP A 43 1.76 -15.10 -14.16
C ASP A 43 1.27 -15.50 -12.75
N SER A 44 -0.03 -15.56 -12.53
CA SER A 44 -0.65 -15.93 -11.25
C SER A 44 -0.34 -17.37 -10.80
N GLY A 45 0.24 -18.20 -11.65
CA GLY A 45 0.75 -19.53 -11.32
C GLY A 45 2.17 -19.51 -10.73
N SER A 46 2.84 -18.37 -10.78
CA SER A 46 4.11 -18.10 -10.09
C SER A 46 3.81 -17.71 -8.65
N VAL A 47 3.90 -18.67 -7.72
CA VAL A 47 3.46 -18.50 -6.33
C VAL A 47 4.62 -18.46 -5.37
N LEU A 48 4.72 -17.43 -4.54
CA LEU A 48 5.62 -17.34 -3.38
C LEU A 48 4.79 -17.45 -2.10
N GLN A 49 5.11 -18.37 -1.19
CA GLN A 49 4.26 -18.64 -0.05
C GLN A 49 5.01 -18.99 1.25
N GLY A 50 4.59 -18.34 2.36
CA GLY A 50 5.00 -18.73 3.71
C GLY A 50 6.41 -18.31 4.10
N PHE A 51 6.91 -17.18 3.61
CA PHE A 51 8.24 -16.64 3.92
C PHE A 51 8.18 -15.29 4.62
N THR A 52 9.22 -15.00 5.40
CA THR A 52 9.57 -13.63 5.77
C THR A 52 10.60 -13.10 4.78
N LEU A 53 10.32 -11.92 4.19
CA LEU A 53 11.17 -11.21 3.22
C LEU A 53 11.70 -9.96 3.88
N GLN A 54 13.02 -9.87 4.10
CA GLN A 54 13.59 -8.76 4.88
C GLN A 54 14.94 -8.26 4.37
N ASN A 55 15.32 -7.04 4.84
CA ASN A 55 16.60 -6.40 4.61
C ASN A 55 16.93 -6.19 3.12
N GLY A 56 15.92 -5.99 2.28
CA GLY A 56 16.10 -5.57 0.89
C GLY A 56 16.27 -4.07 0.79
N THR A 57 17.05 -3.61 -0.20
CA THR A 57 17.31 -2.19 -0.46
C THR A 57 16.76 -1.70 -1.79
N GLY A 58 16.00 -2.53 -2.48
CA GLY A 58 15.41 -2.23 -3.80
C GLY A 58 16.38 -2.44 -4.95
N ASN A 59 15.81 -2.66 -6.13
CA ASN A 59 16.56 -2.70 -7.38
C ASN A 59 16.80 -1.28 -7.88
N ASP A 60 17.99 -1.02 -8.42
CA ASP A 60 18.36 0.24 -9.05
C ASP A 60 17.88 0.23 -10.51
N GLU A 61 16.75 0.87 -10.77
CA GLU A 61 16.01 0.79 -12.03
C GLU A 61 15.59 2.17 -12.55
N ASP A 62 15.40 2.26 -13.87
CA ASP A 62 14.83 3.41 -14.57
C ASP A 62 13.59 2.98 -15.38
N PRO A 63 12.45 2.70 -14.70
CA PRO A 63 11.26 2.18 -15.37
C PRO A 63 10.63 3.18 -16.36
N ASP A 64 10.98 4.46 -16.29
CA ASP A 64 10.52 5.50 -17.22
C ASP A 64 11.44 5.73 -18.43
N ASP A 65 12.58 5.03 -18.53
CA ASP A 65 13.63 5.17 -19.55
C ASP A 65 14.05 6.65 -19.76
N ASN A 66 14.19 7.38 -18.67
CA ASN A 66 14.50 8.82 -18.68
C ASN A 66 15.97 9.14 -18.30
N GLY A 67 16.76 8.12 -18.00
CA GLY A 67 18.15 8.19 -17.59
C GLY A 67 18.36 8.48 -16.09
N SER A 68 17.32 8.39 -15.28
CA SER A 68 17.38 8.56 -13.82
C SER A 68 17.10 7.22 -13.14
N TYR A 69 18.09 6.70 -12.46
CA TYR A 69 18.01 5.45 -11.71
C TYR A 69 17.70 5.73 -10.25
N TYR A 70 16.75 4.96 -9.70
CA TYR A 70 16.36 5.02 -8.30
C TYR A 70 16.11 3.61 -7.78
N THR A 71 16.16 3.40 -6.47
CA THR A 71 15.89 2.10 -5.89
C THR A 71 14.38 1.88 -5.67
N TYR A 72 13.86 0.78 -6.17
CA TYR A 72 12.45 0.43 -6.07
C TYR A 72 12.25 -0.97 -5.48
N GLY A 73 11.17 -1.14 -4.67
CA GLY A 73 10.72 -2.44 -4.20
C GLY A 73 11.72 -3.17 -3.31
N GLY A 74 12.01 -2.64 -2.11
CA GLY A 74 12.96 -3.26 -1.19
C GLY A 74 12.67 -4.73 -0.92
N GLY A 75 11.43 -5.06 -0.54
CA GLY A 75 11.01 -6.44 -0.33
C GLY A 75 10.69 -7.17 -1.63
N ILE A 76 9.79 -6.62 -2.44
CA ILE A 76 9.33 -7.21 -3.71
C ILE A 76 9.36 -6.15 -4.81
N TYR A 77 10.02 -6.47 -5.91
CA TYR A 77 9.98 -5.71 -7.15
C TYR A 77 9.17 -6.49 -8.19
N CYS A 78 8.08 -5.88 -8.73
CA CYS A 78 7.26 -6.44 -9.81
C CYS A 78 7.25 -5.48 -11.01
N GLU A 79 7.65 -5.98 -12.18
CA GLU A 79 7.60 -5.28 -13.46
C GLU A 79 7.10 -6.24 -14.54
N ASP A 80 6.09 -5.83 -15.33
CA ASP A 80 5.49 -6.67 -16.38
C ASP A 80 5.14 -8.10 -15.90
N SER A 81 4.72 -8.26 -14.63
CA SER A 81 4.55 -9.56 -13.98
C SER A 81 3.42 -9.56 -12.97
N ASP A 82 2.60 -10.61 -12.98
CA ASP A 82 1.40 -10.75 -12.15
C ASP A 82 1.45 -11.99 -11.22
N PRO A 83 2.47 -12.12 -10.34
CA PRO A 83 2.61 -13.28 -9.47
C PRO A 83 1.55 -13.32 -8.36
N THR A 84 1.47 -14.47 -7.67
CA THR A 84 0.69 -14.62 -6.45
C THR A 84 1.60 -14.74 -5.23
N ILE A 85 1.36 -13.91 -4.21
CA ILE A 85 2.08 -13.92 -2.94
C ILE A 85 1.11 -14.29 -1.83
N ARG A 86 1.43 -15.33 -1.03
CA ARG A 86 0.54 -15.83 0.03
C ARG A 86 1.23 -15.95 1.36
N ASP A 87 0.55 -15.57 2.43
CA ASP A 87 0.98 -15.84 3.79
C ASP A 87 2.46 -15.46 4.02
N CYS A 88 2.87 -14.30 3.47
CA CYS A 88 4.23 -13.79 3.62
C CYS A 88 4.27 -12.59 4.57
N ILE A 89 5.41 -12.44 5.27
CA ILE A 89 5.75 -11.25 6.02
C ILE A 89 6.81 -10.48 5.22
N ILE A 90 6.48 -9.26 4.79
CA ILE A 90 7.38 -8.37 4.03
C ILE A 90 7.77 -7.26 4.99
N ARG A 91 8.99 -7.31 5.53
CA ARG A 91 9.36 -6.42 6.63
C ARG A 91 10.77 -5.88 6.56
N ASP A 92 10.98 -4.75 7.22
CA ASP A 92 12.31 -4.16 7.45
C ASP A 92 13.07 -3.99 6.11
N ASN A 93 12.35 -3.62 5.04
CA ASN A 93 12.93 -3.34 3.73
C ASN A 93 12.94 -1.84 3.46
N VAL A 94 13.90 -1.37 2.69
CA VAL A 94 14.10 0.04 2.37
C VAL A 94 14.21 0.22 0.85
N ALA A 95 13.66 1.32 0.32
CA ALA A 95 13.88 1.73 -1.07
C ALA A 95 14.07 3.25 -1.10
N ASN A 96 15.31 3.68 -1.15
CA ASN A 96 15.65 5.11 -1.14
C ASN A 96 15.39 5.74 -2.51
N GLU A 97 14.88 6.99 -2.52
CA GLU A 97 14.70 7.84 -3.71
C GLU A 97 13.70 7.37 -4.77
N GLY A 98 13.26 6.12 -4.75
CA GLY A 98 12.33 5.57 -5.76
C GLY A 98 10.96 5.22 -5.20
N GLY A 99 10.94 4.42 -4.16
CA GLY A 99 9.73 4.07 -3.44
C GLY A 99 9.35 2.59 -3.45
N GLY A 100 8.28 2.30 -2.71
CA GLY A 100 7.89 0.93 -2.44
C GLY A 100 8.90 0.23 -1.53
N GLY A 101 9.13 0.76 -0.31
CA GLY A 101 10.03 0.12 0.66
C GLY A 101 9.75 -1.36 0.80
N GLY A 102 8.48 -1.75 0.97
CA GLY A 102 8.04 -3.14 0.96
C GLY A 102 7.87 -3.70 -0.44
N ILE A 103 7.00 -3.08 -1.26
CA ILE A 103 6.55 -3.61 -2.55
C ILE A 103 6.53 -2.48 -3.59
N PHE A 104 7.05 -2.76 -4.78
CA PHE A 104 6.89 -1.92 -5.96
C PHE A 104 6.19 -2.69 -7.09
N CYS A 105 5.23 -2.03 -7.76
CA CYS A 105 4.54 -2.56 -8.93
C CYS A 105 4.58 -1.54 -10.07
N TYR A 106 5.13 -1.94 -11.21
CA TYR A 106 5.16 -1.20 -12.45
C TYR A 106 4.58 -2.07 -13.59
N GLU A 107 3.51 -1.59 -14.23
CA GLU A 107 2.79 -2.36 -15.25
C GLU A 107 2.43 -3.79 -14.80
N SER A 108 2.12 -3.96 -13.49
CA SER A 108 2.00 -5.25 -12.82
C SER A 108 0.79 -5.30 -11.89
N SER A 109 0.10 -6.44 -11.90
CA SER A 109 -1.12 -6.63 -11.09
C SER A 109 -1.06 -7.90 -10.23
N PRO A 110 -0.07 -8.01 -9.32
CA PRO A 110 0.09 -9.18 -8.45
C PRO A 110 -1.07 -9.36 -7.48
N ILE A 111 -1.27 -10.58 -6.99
CA ILE A 111 -2.30 -10.91 -6.02
C ILE A 111 -1.66 -11.30 -4.69
N PHE A 112 -2.08 -10.63 -3.61
CA PHE A 112 -1.60 -10.88 -2.24
C PHE A 112 -2.72 -11.47 -1.38
N TYR A 113 -2.44 -12.55 -0.67
CA TYR A 113 -3.36 -13.19 0.27
C TYR A 113 -2.71 -13.33 1.65
N GLY A 114 -3.35 -12.86 2.71
CA GLY A 114 -2.91 -13.05 4.09
C GLY A 114 -1.51 -12.52 4.40
N CYS A 115 -1.06 -11.51 3.66
CA CYS A 115 0.29 -10.96 3.83
C CYS A 115 0.32 -9.84 4.87
N MET A 116 1.44 -9.76 5.62
CA MET A 116 1.77 -8.64 6.49
C MET A 116 2.91 -7.83 5.88
N ILE A 117 2.67 -6.56 5.61
CA ILE A 117 3.63 -5.59 5.07
C ILE A 117 3.94 -4.61 6.19
N THR A 118 5.14 -4.71 6.80
CA THR A 118 5.40 -4.01 8.07
C THR A 118 6.81 -3.49 8.22
N GLY A 119 6.97 -2.31 8.83
CA GLY A 119 8.29 -1.74 9.11
C GLY A 119 9.11 -1.45 7.86
N ASN A 120 8.47 -1.26 6.71
CA ASN A 120 9.18 -0.92 5.48
C ASN A 120 9.26 0.61 5.33
N GLU A 121 10.36 1.10 4.77
CA GLU A 121 10.67 2.52 4.73
C GLU A 121 11.12 2.98 3.34
N THR A 122 10.77 4.21 3.01
CA THR A 122 11.32 4.97 1.88
C THR A 122 11.34 6.44 2.22
N ASP A 123 12.30 7.18 1.69
CA ASP A 123 12.35 8.64 1.80
C ASP A 123 11.53 9.35 0.69
N ASP A 124 10.86 8.60 -0.20
CA ASP A 124 9.98 9.14 -1.25
C ASP A 124 8.53 8.62 -1.08
N VAL A 125 8.07 7.64 -1.84
CA VAL A 125 6.65 7.28 -1.92
C VAL A 125 6.37 5.79 -1.63
N GLY A 126 5.30 5.53 -0.85
CA GLY A 126 4.82 4.17 -0.61
C GLY A 126 5.73 3.33 0.28
N GLY A 127 5.77 3.59 1.59
CA GLY A 127 6.57 2.80 2.53
C GLY A 127 6.27 1.31 2.44
N GLY A 128 5.01 0.92 2.52
CA GLY A 128 4.58 -0.46 2.32
C GLY A 128 4.45 -0.85 0.85
N LEU A 129 3.75 -0.03 0.04
CA LEU A 129 3.49 -0.30 -1.39
C LEU A 129 3.59 0.97 -2.23
N TYR A 130 4.26 0.88 -3.34
CA TYR A 130 4.15 1.83 -4.45
C TYR A 130 3.66 1.13 -5.72
N ALA A 131 2.50 1.54 -6.25
CA ALA A 131 1.96 1.02 -7.51
C ALA A 131 1.75 2.18 -8.51
N ARG A 132 2.23 2.01 -9.76
CA ARG A 132 2.10 3.02 -10.81
C ARG A 132 2.00 2.39 -12.21
N ALA A 133 1.78 3.23 -13.24
CA ALA A 133 1.71 2.81 -14.63
C ALA A 133 0.63 1.72 -14.85
N ALA A 134 -0.62 2.06 -14.51
CA ALA A 134 -1.78 1.18 -14.63
C ALA A 134 -1.67 -0.16 -13.85
N SER A 135 -0.78 -0.24 -12.86
CA SER A 135 -0.68 -1.41 -11.97
C SER A 135 -1.92 -1.55 -11.10
N SER A 136 -2.50 -2.74 -11.07
CA SER A 136 -3.74 -2.98 -10.32
C SER A 136 -3.62 -4.17 -9.36
N PRO A 137 -2.73 -4.08 -8.34
CA PRO A 137 -2.54 -5.16 -7.39
C PRO A 137 -3.81 -5.44 -6.59
N THR A 138 -4.04 -6.69 -6.25
CA THR A 138 -5.19 -7.12 -5.45
C THR A 138 -4.73 -7.67 -4.11
N PHE A 139 -5.37 -7.20 -3.02
CA PHE A 139 -5.06 -7.62 -1.66
C PHE A 139 -6.28 -8.23 -0.98
N TYR A 140 -6.12 -9.43 -0.42
CA TYR A 140 -7.11 -10.13 0.39
C TYR A 140 -6.55 -10.42 1.77
N ASP A 141 -7.26 -10.00 2.82
CA ASP A 141 -6.92 -10.28 4.23
C ASP A 141 -5.48 -9.85 4.60
N CYS A 142 -5.02 -8.71 4.06
CA CYS A 142 -3.67 -8.21 4.24
C CYS A 142 -3.59 -7.08 5.27
N VAL A 143 -2.40 -6.89 5.85
CA VAL A 143 -2.13 -5.85 6.85
C VAL A 143 -0.92 -5.02 6.42
N PHE A 144 -1.10 -3.70 6.37
CA PHE A 144 -0.04 -2.70 6.25
C PHE A 144 0.15 -2.04 7.62
N TYR A 145 1.26 -2.30 8.27
CA TYR A 145 1.51 -1.87 9.64
C TYR A 145 2.89 -1.21 9.79
N ASP A 146 2.95 -0.04 10.45
CA ASP A 146 4.22 0.63 10.81
C ASP A 146 5.16 0.85 9.61
N ASN A 147 4.61 1.24 8.44
CA ASN A 147 5.41 1.59 7.27
C ASN A 147 5.58 3.12 7.20
N ILE A 148 6.73 3.59 6.70
CA ILE A 148 7.13 4.99 6.72
C ILE A 148 7.51 5.47 5.31
N ALA A 149 7.03 6.68 4.93
CA ALA A 149 7.38 7.33 3.67
C ALA A 149 7.28 8.87 3.77
N GLU A 150 7.74 9.58 2.75
CA GLU A 150 7.38 10.99 2.57
C GLU A 150 5.89 11.11 2.19
N PHE A 151 5.39 10.27 1.27
CA PHE A 151 3.99 10.21 0.88
C PHE A 151 3.47 8.76 0.84
N GLY A 152 2.29 8.51 1.40
CA GLY A 152 1.70 7.18 1.43
C GLY A 152 2.50 6.21 2.30
N GLY A 153 2.52 6.43 3.62
CA GLY A 153 3.24 5.56 4.54
C GLY A 153 2.89 4.09 4.34
N GLY A 154 1.60 3.75 4.38
CA GLY A 154 1.13 2.40 4.05
C GLY A 154 1.22 2.12 2.56
N CYS A 155 0.56 2.94 1.72
CA CYS A 155 0.66 2.77 0.28
C CYS A 155 0.47 4.08 -0.51
N TYR A 156 1.12 4.12 -1.67
CA TYR A 156 1.00 5.19 -2.66
C TYR A 156 0.67 4.59 -4.03
N MET A 157 -0.42 5.05 -4.64
CA MET A 157 -0.89 4.56 -5.93
C MET A 157 -1.16 5.74 -6.87
N ARG A 158 -0.70 5.66 -8.12
CA ARG A 158 -0.87 6.73 -9.10
C ARG A 158 -0.88 6.23 -10.54
N ASN A 159 -1.12 7.15 -11.48
CA ASN A 159 -1.03 6.92 -12.92
C ASN A 159 -1.92 5.74 -13.36
N GLU A 160 -3.24 5.91 -13.21
CA GLU A 160 -4.26 4.96 -13.66
C GLU A 160 -4.22 3.59 -12.95
N SER A 161 -3.51 3.47 -11.82
CA SER A 161 -3.50 2.25 -11.02
C SER A 161 -4.85 2.06 -10.31
N SER A 162 -5.44 0.88 -10.45
CA SER A 162 -6.78 0.59 -9.92
C SER A 162 -6.78 -0.64 -9.00
N PRO A 163 -6.17 -0.53 -7.81
CA PRO A 163 -6.06 -1.64 -6.88
C PRO A 163 -7.42 -2.08 -6.34
N VAL A 164 -7.50 -3.36 -5.98
CA VAL A 164 -8.65 -3.95 -5.29
C VAL A 164 -8.24 -4.43 -3.91
N MET A 165 -9.00 -4.05 -2.87
CA MET A 165 -8.71 -4.42 -1.49
C MET A 165 -9.95 -5.04 -0.82
N GLU A 166 -9.79 -6.23 -0.24
CA GLU A 166 -10.84 -6.91 0.51
C GLU A 166 -10.31 -7.33 1.88
N ASN A 167 -10.95 -6.86 2.95
CA ASN A 167 -10.56 -7.07 4.36
C ASN A 167 -9.11 -6.63 4.64
N VAL A 168 -8.72 -5.41 4.25
CA VAL A 168 -7.36 -4.90 4.41
C VAL A 168 -7.29 -3.90 5.56
N ILE A 169 -6.20 -3.97 6.34
CA ILE A 169 -5.93 -3.10 7.48
C ILE A 169 -4.72 -2.23 7.18
N PHE A 170 -4.87 -0.92 7.36
CA PHE A 170 -3.80 0.07 7.41
C PHE A 170 -3.73 0.64 8.82
N ASN A 171 -2.71 0.28 9.59
CA ASN A 171 -2.58 0.72 10.97
C ASN A 171 -1.17 1.20 11.30
N GLU A 172 -1.07 2.33 12.02
CA GLU A 172 0.19 2.92 12.48
C GLU A 172 1.20 3.25 11.35
N ASN A 173 0.73 3.50 10.12
CA ASN A 173 1.61 3.95 9.05
C ASN A 173 1.82 5.46 9.12
N THR A 174 3.00 5.94 8.76
CA THR A 174 3.41 7.34 8.90
C THR A 174 3.87 7.92 7.57
N ALA A 175 3.37 9.13 7.24
CA ALA A 175 3.88 9.92 6.13
C ALA A 175 4.41 11.28 6.62
N ASN A 176 5.66 11.61 6.28
CA ASN A 176 6.25 12.92 6.62
C ASN A 176 5.56 14.08 5.89
N ASN A 177 4.69 13.79 4.92
CA ASN A 177 3.92 14.81 4.19
C ASN A 177 2.43 14.46 4.12
N SER A 178 2.01 13.49 3.30
CA SER A 178 0.58 13.24 3.07
C SER A 178 0.25 11.76 2.87
N GLY A 179 -0.94 11.38 3.37
CA GLY A 179 -1.46 10.02 3.27
C GLY A 179 -0.73 9.03 4.18
N GLY A 180 -0.86 9.18 5.50
CA GLY A 180 -0.24 8.25 6.44
C GLY A 180 -0.58 6.79 6.13
N GLY A 181 -1.86 6.48 5.99
CA GLY A 181 -2.31 5.15 5.55
C GLY A 181 -2.20 4.99 4.03
N ILE A 182 -2.98 5.78 3.29
CA ILE A 182 -3.17 5.60 1.83
C ILE A 182 -3.06 6.94 1.09
N THR A 183 -2.35 6.95 -0.02
CA THR A 183 -2.36 8.02 -1.01
C THR A 183 -2.84 7.50 -2.37
N LEU A 184 -3.87 8.15 -2.94
CA LEU A 184 -4.29 7.99 -4.33
C LEU A 184 -4.07 9.28 -5.10
N LYS A 185 -3.48 9.17 -6.30
CA LYS A 185 -3.16 10.34 -7.13
C LYS A 185 -3.20 9.99 -8.62
N ASP A 186 -3.46 11.02 -9.44
CA ASP A 186 -3.31 10.96 -10.90
C ASP A 186 -4.08 9.78 -11.52
N ASP A 187 -5.41 9.79 -11.35
CA ASP A 187 -6.37 8.81 -11.86
C ASP A 187 -6.20 7.37 -11.28
N ALA A 188 -5.67 7.27 -10.05
CA ALA A 188 -5.62 6.00 -9.34
C ALA A 188 -6.96 5.74 -8.62
N ASP A 189 -7.69 4.71 -9.02
CA ASP A 189 -9.02 4.40 -8.54
C ASP A 189 -9.05 3.14 -7.67
N LEU A 190 -9.16 3.32 -6.35
CA LEU A 190 -9.27 2.22 -5.39
C LEU A 190 -10.69 1.69 -5.28
N VAL A 191 -10.87 0.39 -5.40
CA VAL A 191 -12.11 -0.31 -5.00
C VAL A 191 -11.82 -1.14 -3.74
N ALA A 192 -12.50 -0.81 -2.63
CA ALA A 192 -12.27 -1.51 -1.37
C ALA A 192 -13.55 -1.93 -0.66
N ASN A 193 -13.51 -3.13 -0.08
CA ASN A 193 -14.57 -3.69 0.74
C ASN A 193 -13.99 -4.27 2.04
N GLY A 194 -14.46 -3.80 3.20
CA GLY A 194 -13.89 -4.20 4.50
C GLY A 194 -12.53 -3.55 4.76
N LEU A 195 -12.42 -2.22 4.56
CA LEU A 195 -11.16 -1.50 4.74
C LEU A 195 -11.08 -0.85 6.14
N TYR A 196 -9.99 -1.07 6.86
CA TYR A 196 -9.72 -0.46 8.16
C TYR A 196 -8.50 0.46 8.06
N ILE A 197 -8.69 1.77 8.24
CA ILE A 197 -7.63 2.78 8.18
C ILE A 197 -7.56 3.46 9.55
N THR A 198 -6.67 2.98 10.41
CA THR A 198 -6.66 3.40 11.83
C THR A 198 -5.28 3.78 12.32
N ASN A 199 -5.21 4.77 13.21
CA ASN A 199 -3.97 5.21 13.87
C ASN A 199 -2.85 5.63 12.89
N ASN A 200 -3.17 6.02 11.67
CA ASN A 200 -2.15 6.49 10.73
C ASN A 200 -1.91 7.99 10.91
N GLU A 201 -0.70 8.43 10.65
CA GLU A 201 -0.26 9.80 10.85
C GLU A 201 0.33 10.41 9.58
N ALA A 202 0.01 11.68 9.31
CA ALA A 202 0.67 12.47 8.29
C ALA A 202 0.97 13.88 8.84
N ASP A 203 2.17 14.39 8.65
CA ASP A 203 2.51 15.75 9.07
C ASP A 203 1.66 16.81 8.36
N GLY A 204 1.28 16.56 7.11
CA GLY A 204 0.51 17.48 6.27
C GLY A 204 -0.96 17.09 6.11
N LEU A 205 -1.29 16.31 5.11
CA LEU A 205 -2.66 16.11 4.63
C LEU A 205 -3.07 14.63 4.64
N GLY A 206 -4.31 14.34 5.09
CA GLY A 206 -4.86 12.99 5.01
C GLY A 206 -4.11 11.98 5.88
N GLY A 207 -4.26 12.04 7.20
CA GLY A 207 -3.63 11.08 8.11
C GLY A 207 -3.97 9.64 7.77
N GLY A 208 -5.24 9.34 7.60
CA GLY A 208 -5.69 8.05 7.09
C GLY A 208 -5.61 7.94 5.58
N PHE A 209 -6.29 8.87 4.86
CA PHE A 209 -6.49 8.75 3.43
C PHE A 209 -6.35 10.10 2.71
N TYR A 210 -5.44 10.17 1.77
CA TYR A 210 -5.24 11.32 0.88
C TYR A 210 -5.62 10.96 -0.56
N VAL A 211 -6.52 11.77 -1.15
CA VAL A 211 -7.06 11.57 -2.51
C VAL A 211 -6.85 12.84 -3.34
N ASN A 212 -6.24 12.72 -4.49
CA ASN A 212 -5.91 13.84 -5.37
C ASN A 212 -6.07 13.45 -6.85
N ASN A 213 -7.11 13.95 -7.51
CA ASN A 213 -7.46 13.55 -8.88
C ASN A 213 -7.59 12.02 -8.99
N ALA A 214 -8.50 11.43 -8.17
CA ALA A 214 -8.72 9.99 -8.08
C ALA A 214 -10.13 9.71 -7.58
N ASN A 215 -10.70 8.51 -7.88
CA ASN A 215 -12.10 8.22 -7.63
C ASN A 215 -12.28 6.92 -6.80
N PRO A 216 -11.98 6.95 -5.49
CA PRO A 216 -12.10 5.77 -4.65
C PRO A 216 -13.56 5.37 -4.37
N GLN A 217 -13.80 4.07 -4.35
CA GLN A 217 -15.05 3.45 -3.94
C GLN A 217 -14.81 2.57 -2.70
N LEU A 218 -15.34 3.01 -1.55
CA LEU A 218 -15.20 2.28 -0.30
C LEU A 218 -16.55 1.73 0.16
N ALA A 219 -16.58 0.45 0.49
CA ALA A 219 -17.71 -0.19 1.14
C ALA A 219 -17.29 -0.86 2.46
N PHE A 220 -18.11 -0.72 3.51
CA PHE A 220 -17.89 -1.33 4.83
C PHE A 220 -16.51 -0.98 5.41
N ALA A 221 -16.18 0.33 5.47
CA ALA A 221 -14.90 0.79 5.95
C ALA A 221 -14.97 1.49 7.32
N LEU A 222 -13.88 1.41 8.07
CA LEU A 222 -13.63 2.20 9.27
C LEU A 222 -12.40 3.08 9.05
N ILE A 223 -12.58 4.41 9.22
CA ILE A 223 -11.49 5.40 9.15
C ILE A 223 -11.45 6.12 10.51
N ALA A 224 -10.55 5.70 11.39
CA ALA A 224 -10.59 6.17 12.76
C ALA A 224 -9.21 6.42 13.37
N ASP A 225 -9.18 7.33 14.34
CA ASP A 225 -8.00 7.61 15.17
C ASP A 225 -6.77 8.06 14.35
N ASN A 226 -6.98 8.61 13.14
CA ASN A 226 -5.90 9.12 12.30
C ASN A 226 -5.59 10.58 12.63
N ILE A 227 -4.34 10.98 12.43
CA ILE A 227 -3.83 12.30 12.79
C ILE A 227 -3.19 12.97 11.58
N SER A 228 -3.46 14.29 11.37
CA SER A 228 -2.74 15.11 10.40
C SER A 228 -2.91 16.61 10.66
N SER A 229 -2.26 17.46 9.87
CA SER A 229 -2.56 18.90 9.90
C SER A 229 -3.93 19.21 9.32
N SER A 230 -4.38 18.52 8.26
CA SER A 230 -5.70 18.73 7.66
C SER A 230 -6.26 17.47 7.02
N GLY A 231 -7.58 17.26 7.18
CA GLY A 231 -8.27 16.06 6.68
C GLY A 231 -7.77 14.79 7.34
N ALA A 232 -7.71 14.76 8.67
CA ALA A 232 -7.07 13.67 9.40
C ALA A 232 -7.63 12.30 9.05
N GLY A 233 -8.94 12.14 8.95
CA GLY A 233 -9.54 10.91 8.42
C GLY A 233 -9.30 10.81 6.92
N VAL A 234 -9.86 11.77 6.16
CA VAL A 234 -9.82 11.81 4.69
C VAL A 234 -9.59 13.22 4.19
N TYR A 235 -8.61 13.39 3.33
CA TYR A 235 -8.38 14.63 2.57
C TYR A 235 -8.60 14.38 1.08
N ILE A 236 -9.52 15.12 0.44
CA ILE A 236 -9.88 14.93 -0.97
C ILE A 236 -9.77 16.26 -1.72
N ARG A 237 -9.14 16.25 -2.90
CA ARG A 237 -9.01 17.44 -3.74
C ARG A 237 -8.96 17.18 -5.24
N ASN A 238 -8.96 18.27 -6.04
CA ASN A 238 -8.69 18.28 -7.49
C ASN A 238 -9.65 17.39 -8.29
N SER A 239 -10.95 17.78 -8.28
CA SER A 239 -12.00 17.13 -9.08
C SER A 239 -12.18 15.62 -8.84
N SER A 240 -11.71 15.12 -7.70
CA SER A 240 -11.93 13.73 -7.30
C SER A 240 -13.40 13.43 -7.05
N VAL A 241 -13.83 12.21 -7.38
CA VAL A 241 -15.18 11.69 -7.09
C VAL A 241 -15.06 10.48 -6.16
N ALA A 242 -15.53 10.61 -4.92
CA ALA A 242 -15.44 9.53 -3.93
C ALA A 242 -16.81 8.96 -3.57
N GLU A 243 -16.91 7.65 -3.49
CA GLU A 243 -18.13 6.94 -3.09
C GLU A 243 -17.90 6.13 -1.80
N PHE A 244 -18.60 6.50 -0.72
CA PHE A 244 -18.49 5.84 0.57
C PHE A 244 -19.83 5.23 0.97
N THR A 245 -19.89 3.91 1.06
CA THR A 245 -21.09 3.15 1.43
C THR A 245 -20.85 2.34 2.70
N ASN A 246 -21.67 2.53 3.73
CA ASN A 246 -21.51 1.87 5.04
C ASN A 246 -20.15 2.16 5.68
N VAL A 247 -19.69 3.42 5.64
CA VAL A 247 -18.39 3.84 6.19
C VAL A 247 -18.57 4.53 7.53
N THR A 248 -17.72 4.23 8.48
CA THR A 248 -17.60 4.97 9.75
C THR A 248 -16.32 5.79 9.76
N ILE A 249 -16.45 7.10 10.04
CA ILE A 249 -15.33 8.03 10.15
C ILE A 249 -15.38 8.65 11.55
N SER A 250 -14.46 8.26 12.44
CA SER A 250 -14.54 8.68 13.84
C SER A 250 -13.19 8.93 14.50
N ASN A 251 -13.19 9.80 15.52
CA ASN A 251 -12.04 10.09 16.37
C ASN A 251 -10.78 10.62 15.62
N ASN A 252 -10.90 11.03 14.37
CA ASN A 252 -9.76 11.59 13.65
C ASN A 252 -9.46 13.01 14.15
N SER A 253 -8.21 13.41 14.21
CA SER A 253 -7.76 14.67 14.79
C SER A 253 -6.85 15.45 13.86
N ALA A 254 -7.33 16.61 13.39
CA ALA A 254 -6.58 17.52 12.53
C ALA A 254 -6.17 18.80 13.28
N GLY A 255 -4.94 19.24 13.06
CA GLY A 255 -4.43 20.47 13.68
C GLY A 255 -5.04 21.77 13.13
N LEU A 256 -5.54 21.75 11.89
CA LEU A 256 -6.04 22.95 11.19
C LEU A 256 -7.46 22.80 10.66
N TYR A 257 -7.72 21.86 9.75
CA TYR A 257 -9.01 21.76 9.04
C TYR A 257 -9.47 20.31 8.85
N GLY A 258 -10.80 20.08 9.04
CA GLY A 258 -11.48 18.86 8.64
C GLY A 258 -10.98 17.60 9.35
N ASN A 259 -11.31 17.43 10.61
CA ASN A 259 -10.90 16.26 11.39
C ASN A 259 -11.34 14.94 10.73
N GLY A 260 -12.63 14.81 10.36
CA GLY A 260 -13.13 13.61 9.67
C GLY A 260 -12.83 13.63 8.19
N ILE A 261 -13.45 14.57 7.44
CA ILE A 261 -13.29 14.73 6.00
C ILE A 261 -12.98 16.20 5.69
N TYR A 262 -12.01 16.45 4.85
CA TYR A 262 -11.75 17.76 4.27
C TYR A 262 -11.76 17.69 2.74
N MET A 263 -12.53 18.57 2.11
CA MET A 263 -12.73 18.59 0.65
C MET A 263 -12.39 19.97 0.08
N ARG A 264 -11.73 20.01 -1.09
CA ARG A 264 -11.48 21.26 -1.82
C ARG A 264 -11.31 21.04 -3.33
N ASP A 265 -11.38 22.10 -4.10
CA ASP A 265 -11.04 22.14 -5.53
C ASP A 265 -11.94 21.23 -6.41
N GLY A 266 -13.28 21.40 -6.29
CA GLY A 266 -14.24 20.76 -7.20
C GLY A 266 -14.52 19.28 -6.95
N VAL A 267 -14.41 18.85 -5.71
CA VAL A 267 -14.64 17.46 -5.27
C VAL A 267 -16.12 17.13 -5.18
N GLU A 268 -16.49 15.89 -5.57
CA GLU A 268 -17.79 15.30 -5.33
C GLU A 268 -17.66 14.08 -4.40
N VAL A 269 -18.46 14.02 -3.31
CA VAL A 269 -18.48 12.88 -2.39
C VAL A 269 -19.89 12.37 -2.20
N SER A 270 -20.12 11.11 -2.51
CA SER A 270 -21.36 10.38 -2.22
C SER A 270 -21.23 9.61 -0.92
N LEU A 271 -22.12 9.87 0.04
CA LEU A 271 -22.16 9.21 1.34
C LEU A 271 -23.48 8.43 1.49
N LEU A 272 -23.42 7.10 1.47
CA LEU A 272 -24.58 6.23 1.70
C LEU A 272 -24.40 5.43 2.98
N ASN A 273 -25.36 5.51 3.91
CA ASN A 273 -25.28 4.86 5.23
C ASN A 273 -23.95 5.10 5.96
N THR A 274 -23.37 6.29 5.75
CA THR A 274 -22.08 6.66 6.28
C THR A 274 -22.24 7.57 7.48
N VAL A 275 -21.46 7.34 8.53
CA VAL A 275 -21.47 8.09 9.79
C VAL A 275 -20.12 8.74 10.02
N ALA A 276 -20.14 10.06 10.27
CA ALA A 276 -18.96 10.80 10.73
C ALA A 276 -19.26 11.41 12.11
N TRP A 277 -18.57 10.97 13.16
CA TRP A 277 -18.83 11.42 14.53
C TRP A 277 -17.58 11.41 15.40
N GLY A 278 -17.59 12.21 16.48
CA GLY A 278 -16.47 12.23 17.45
C GLY A 278 -15.13 12.66 16.87
N ASN A 279 -15.10 13.25 15.67
CA ASN A 279 -13.90 13.81 15.10
C ASN A 279 -13.62 15.16 15.79
N GLY A 280 -12.46 15.27 16.45
CA GLY A 280 -12.03 16.23 17.46
C GLY A 280 -12.18 17.72 17.16
#